data_1490077089ea33485c84c57d8c9895e9
#
_entry.id   1490077089ea33485c84c57d8c9895e9
#
_cell.length_a   1.000
_cell.length_b   1.000
_cell.length_c   1.000
_cell.angle_alpha   90.00
_cell.angle_beta   90.00
_cell.angle_gamma   90.00
#
_symmetry.space_group_name_H-M   'P 1'
#
loop_
_entity.id
_entity.type
_entity.pdbx_description
1 polymer ?
#
loop_
_entity_poly.entity_id
_entity_poly.type
_entity_poly.pdbx_seq_one_letter_code
_entity_poly.pdbx_strand_id
1 'polypeptide(L)'
;KYEAAKGLYFKTRFKVNDATQSDFAVGLVITDTAVIDGTTDGIFFRKADGSTSMELVIEKDSTETTVSCGTAADDTFMTLGFYYDPKDRKFHVYKDNVKVGTGVNTNAPDNEDLAVSFGIQNGEAAAKVMTMDYISAGKERTANTEL
;
A
#
# COMPACT_ATOMS: atom_id res chain seq x y z
N LYS A 1 2.47 -11.75 8.82
CA LYS A 1 1.06 -11.33 8.79
C LYS A 1 0.79 -10.14 9.69
N TYR A 2 -0.32 -9.47 9.47
CA TYR A 2 -0.85 -8.44 10.35
C TYR A 2 -1.29 -9.04 11.69
N GLU A 3 -1.08 -8.31 12.78
CA GLU A 3 -1.53 -8.64 14.14
C GLU A 3 -2.03 -7.36 14.81
N ALA A 4 -3.30 -7.33 15.21
CA ALA A 4 -3.96 -6.12 15.72
C ALA A 4 -3.33 -5.53 17.01
N ALA A 5 -2.54 -6.33 17.75
CA ALA A 5 -1.85 -5.89 18.96
C ALA A 5 -0.40 -5.43 18.72
N LYS A 6 0.06 -5.38 17.47
CA LYS A 6 1.44 -5.03 17.11
C LYS A 6 1.48 -3.94 16.06
N GLY A 7 2.37 -2.99 16.25
CA GLY A 7 2.67 -1.98 15.24
C GLY A 7 3.19 -2.62 13.95
N LEU A 8 2.71 -2.12 12.81
CA LEU A 8 3.15 -2.52 11.49
C LEU A 8 3.45 -1.27 10.67
N TYR A 9 4.59 -1.24 10.01
CA TYR A 9 4.92 -0.12 9.13
C TYR A 9 5.41 -0.59 7.77
N PHE A 10 5.17 0.26 6.79
CA PHE A 10 5.66 0.14 5.43
C PHE A 10 6.01 1.52 4.89
N LYS A 11 7.11 1.60 4.14
CA LYS A 11 7.51 2.83 3.47
C LYS A 11 8.25 2.49 2.19
N THR A 12 7.94 3.22 1.12
CA THR A 12 8.58 3.05 -0.18
C THR A 12 8.80 4.40 -0.83
N ARG A 13 9.81 4.49 -1.69
CA ARG A 13 10.04 5.64 -2.56
C ARG A 13 10.26 5.14 -3.98
N PHE A 14 9.46 5.64 -4.91
CA PHE A 14 9.51 5.25 -6.32
C PHE A 14 8.93 6.34 -7.22
N LYS A 15 9.09 6.17 -8.51
CA LYS A 15 8.41 6.95 -9.55
C LYS A 15 7.92 6.05 -10.67
N VAL A 16 6.96 6.54 -11.45
CA VAL A 16 6.53 5.96 -12.72
C VAL A 16 6.75 6.96 -13.85
N ASN A 17 7.07 6.48 -15.04
CA ASN A 17 7.30 7.37 -16.18
C ASN A 17 6.02 7.99 -16.73
N ASP A 18 4.86 7.37 -16.48
CA ASP A 18 3.55 7.85 -16.90
C ASP A 18 2.52 7.52 -15.82
N ALA A 19 2.09 8.54 -15.10
CA ALA A 19 1.17 8.38 -13.98
C ALA A 19 -0.28 8.18 -14.42
N THR A 20 -0.64 8.52 -15.65
CA THR A 20 -2.01 8.36 -16.16
C THR A 20 -2.24 7.00 -16.80
N GLN A 21 -1.32 6.57 -17.66
CA GLN A 21 -1.48 5.36 -18.48
C GLN A 21 -0.75 4.14 -17.90
N SER A 22 -0.74 4.01 -16.58
CA SER A 22 -0.20 2.85 -15.87
C SER A 22 -1.08 2.48 -14.70
N ASP A 23 -1.15 1.18 -14.38
CA ASP A 23 -1.57 0.69 -13.07
C ASP A 23 -0.35 0.40 -12.22
N PHE A 24 -0.44 0.58 -10.93
CA PHE A 24 0.54 0.01 -10.02
C PHE A 24 -0.07 -0.42 -8.69
N ALA A 25 0.60 -1.39 -8.07
CA ALA A 25 0.37 -1.75 -6.69
C ALA A 25 1.72 -1.96 -5.99
N VAL A 26 1.84 -1.51 -4.73
CA VAL A 26 3.04 -1.67 -3.92
C VAL A 26 2.66 -1.74 -2.44
N GLY A 27 3.11 -2.78 -1.75
CA GLY A 27 2.79 -2.94 -0.33
C GLY A 27 3.04 -4.34 0.20
N LEU A 28 2.17 -4.77 1.08
CA LEU A 28 2.17 -6.07 1.74
C LEU A 28 0.93 -6.85 1.28
N VAL A 29 1.10 -7.87 0.46
CA VAL A 29 0.00 -8.67 -0.09
C VAL A 29 0.28 -10.17 0.04
N ILE A 30 -0.74 -11.00 -0.11
CA ILE A 30 -0.56 -12.45 -0.21
C ILE A 30 0.24 -12.81 -1.47
N THR A 31 0.92 -13.96 -1.46
CA THR A 31 1.93 -14.30 -2.49
C THR A 31 1.39 -15.08 -3.67
N ASP A 32 0.16 -15.52 -3.64
CA ASP A 32 -0.43 -16.45 -4.60
C ASP A 32 -1.32 -15.80 -5.66
N THR A 33 -1.41 -14.48 -5.67
CA THR A 33 -2.26 -13.73 -6.60
C THR A 33 -1.48 -12.73 -7.45
N ALA A 34 -2.11 -12.24 -8.50
CA ALA A 34 -1.61 -11.08 -9.25
C ALA A 34 -1.65 -9.84 -8.33
N VAL A 35 -0.53 -9.15 -8.21
CA VAL A 35 -0.38 -7.97 -7.33
C VAL A 35 -1.31 -6.83 -7.77
N ILE A 36 -1.57 -6.73 -9.07
CA ILE A 36 -2.53 -5.79 -9.67
C ILE A 36 -3.77 -6.61 -10.06
N ASP A 37 -4.95 -6.14 -9.74
CA ASP A 37 -6.27 -6.70 -10.10
C ASP A 37 -6.64 -8.06 -9.48
N GLY A 38 -5.76 -8.72 -8.74
CA GLY A 38 -6.05 -10.07 -8.23
C GLY A 38 -5.83 -10.24 -6.72
N THR A 39 -5.38 -9.21 -6.03
CA THR A 39 -5.19 -9.26 -4.57
C THR A 39 -6.53 -9.38 -3.87
N THR A 40 -6.64 -10.33 -2.96
CA THR A 40 -7.82 -10.53 -2.10
C THR A 40 -7.55 -10.19 -0.64
N ASP A 41 -6.27 -10.15 -0.26
CA ASP A 41 -5.80 -9.85 1.09
C ASP A 41 -4.50 -9.05 1.03
N GLY A 42 -4.47 -7.90 1.68
CA GLY A 42 -3.29 -7.06 1.67
C GLY A 42 -3.46 -5.71 2.34
N ILE A 43 -2.34 -5.00 2.45
CA ILE A 43 -2.25 -3.61 2.86
C ILE A 43 -1.28 -2.96 1.88
N PHE A 44 -1.78 -2.25 0.88
CA PHE A 44 -0.98 -1.82 -0.26
C PHE A 44 -1.48 -0.51 -0.87
N PHE A 45 -0.58 0.22 -1.47
CA PHE A 45 -0.91 1.40 -2.28
C PHE A 45 -1.26 0.97 -3.69
N ARG A 46 -2.34 1.54 -4.22
CA ARG A 46 -2.86 1.27 -5.56
C ARG A 46 -3.12 2.56 -6.33
N LYS A 47 -2.91 2.50 -7.63
CA LYS A 47 -3.33 3.51 -8.61
C LYS A 47 -3.82 2.79 -9.87
N ALA A 48 -5.02 3.11 -10.30
CA ALA A 48 -5.62 2.54 -11.50
C ALA A 48 -5.23 3.30 -12.78
N ASP A 49 -5.25 2.60 -13.92
CA ASP A 49 -5.10 3.20 -15.24
C ASP A 49 -6.16 4.27 -15.52
N GLY A 50 -5.82 5.25 -16.34
CA GLY A 50 -6.69 6.38 -16.68
C GLY A 50 -6.86 7.41 -15.55
N SER A 51 -6.19 7.22 -14.41
CA SER A 51 -6.26 8.12 -13.24
C SER A 51 -4.88 8.33 -12.62
N THR A 52 -4.64 9.51 -12.06
CA THR A 52 -3.46 9.78 -11.25
C THR A 52 -3.70 9.59 -9.75
N SER A 53 -4.95 9.36 -9.34
CA SER A 53 -5.33 9.22 -7.94
C SER A 53 -4.78 7.93 -7.33
N MET A 54 -4.23 8.06 -6.13
CA MET A 54 -3.67 6.95 -5.35
C MET A 54 -4.47 6.73 -4.07
N GLU A 55 -4.50 5.48 -3.62
CA GLU A 55 -5.12 5.11 -2.36
C GLU A 55 -4.31 4.03 -1.64
N LEU A 56 -4.37 4.01 -0.32
CA LEU A 56 -4.04 2.84 0.47
C LEU A 56 -5.27 1.93 0.51
N VAL A 57 -5.09 0.67 0.17
CA VAL A 57 -6.09 -0.39 0.30
C VAL A 57 -5.74 -1.25 1.51
N ILE A 58 -6.72 -1.50 2.36
CA ILE A 58 -6.67 -2.44 3.49
C ILE A 58 -7.74 -3.47 3.18
N GLU A 59 -7.34 -4.69 2.83
CA GLU A 59 -8.22 -5.67 2.24
C GLU A 59 -8.11 -7.03 2.92
N LYS A 60 -9.27 -7.65 3.17
CA LYS A 60 -9.42 -9.01 3.68
C LYS A 60 -10.58 -9.69 2.96
N ASP A 61 -10.34 -10.92 2.46
CA ASP A 61 -11.36 -11.71 1.77
C ASP A 61 -12.10 -10.91 0.69
N SER A 62 -11.36 -10.13 -0.12
CA SER A 62 -11.89 -9.24 -1.17
C SER A 62 -12.83 -8.14 -0.66
N THR A 63 -12.72 -7.77 0.61
CA THR A 63 -13.47 -6.65 1.21
C THR A 63 -12.50 -5.55 1.59
N GLU A 64 -12.65 -4.38 0.98
CA GLU A 64 -11.71 -3.28 1.07
C GLU A 64 -12.15 -2.18 2.06
N THR A 65 -11.17 -1.55 2.68
CA THR A 65 -11.21 -0.19 3.23
C THR A 65 -10.16 0.63 2.51
N THR A 66 -10.53 1.76 1.91
CA THR A 66 -9.59 2.60 1.17
C THR A 66 -9.35 3.95 1.83
N VAL A 67 -8.15 4.49 1.66
CA VAL A 67 -7.76 5.82 2.14
C VAL A 67 -7.08 6.57 1.00
N SER A 68 -7.65 7.68 0.55
CA SER A 68 -7.01 8.52 -0.48
C SER A 68 -5.66 9.04 0.00
N CYS A 69 -4.65 8.96 -0.85
CA CYS A 69 -3.30 9.46 -0.57
C CYS A 69 -2.77 10.42 -1.64
N GLY A 70 -3.68 11.11 -2.35
CA GLY A 70 -3.34 12.14 -3.32
C GLY A 70 -3.07 11.58 -4.72
N THR A 71 -2.24 12.26 -5.50
CA THR A 71 -1.99 11.94 -6.91
C THR A 71 -0.53 11.67 -7.19
N ALA A 72 -0.27 10.82 -8.19
CA ALA A 72 1.03 10.63 -8.81
C ALA A 72 1.25 11.67 -9.92
N ALA A 73 2.52 11.89 -10.29
CA ALA A 73 2.90 12.70 -11.44
C ALA A 73 4.02 12.01 -12.23
N ASP A 74 4.06 12.23 -13.54
CA ASP A 74 5.04 11.64 -14.43
C ASP A 74 6.47 11.95 -13.97
N ASP A 75 7.32 10.93 -14.04
CA ASP A 75 8.75 11.00 -13.72
C ASP A 75 9.09 11.65 -12.37
N THR A 76 8.12 11.73 -11.46
CA THR A 76 8.27 12.37 -10.16
C THR A 76 8.35 11.33 -9.04
N PHE A 77 9.45 11.33 -8.28
CA PHE A 77 9.58 10.50 -7.10
C PHE A 77 8.54 10.89 -6.04
N MET A 78 7.86 9.89 -5.52
CA MET A 78 6.95 10.00 -4.38
C MET A 78 7.36 9.04 -3.29
N THR A 79 7.14 9.43 -2.05
CA THR A 79 7.30 8.56 -0.88
C THR A 79 5.93 8.25 -0.33
N LEU A 80 5.56 6.96 -0.30
CA LEU A 80 4.31 6.48 0.28
C LEU A 80 4.63 5.60 1.49
N GLY A 81 3.82 5.72 2.53
CA GLY A 81 4.01 4.90 3.71
C GLY A 81 2.75 4.83 4.58
N PHE A 82 2.69 3.78 5.38
CA PHE A 82 1.70 3.68 6.44
C PHE A 82 2.34 3.19 7.74
N TYR A 83 1.72 3.56 8.83
CA TYR A 83 1.97 3.01 10.15
C TYR A 83 0.65 2.59 10.79
N TYR A 84 0.52 1.32 11.12
CA TYR A 84 -0.57 0.84 11.94
C TYR A 84 -0.22 1.01 13.42
N ASP A 85 -1.02 1.80 14.13
CA ASP A 85 -0.91 1.99 15.57
C ASP A 85 -1.92 1.07 16.27
N PRO A 86 -1.45 0.08 17.06
CA PRO A 86 -2.33 -0.81 17.79
C PRO A 86 -3.13 -0.10 18.90
N LYS A 87 -2.69 1.09 19.36
CA LYS A 87 -3.39 1.84 20.42
C LYS A 87 -4.70 2.45 19.93
N ASP A 88 -4.71 3.05 18.75
CA ASP A 88 -5.92 3.63 18.17
C ASP A 88 -6.58 2.73 17.12
N ARG A 89 -5.95 1.59 16.79
CA ARG A 89 -6.38 0.60 15.79
C ARG A 89 -6.57 1.19 14.40
N LYS A 90 -5.67 2.11 14.02
CA LYS A 90 -5.73 2.81 12.73
C LYS A 90 -4.44 2.70 11.96
N PHE A 91 -4.58 2.70 10.65
CA PHE A 91 -3.49 2.91 9.70
C PHE A 91 -3.35 4.42 9.44
N HIS A 92 -2.24 5.00 9.86
CA HIS A 92 -1.87 6.37 9.54
C HIS A 92 -1.14 6.38 8.21
N VAL A 93 -1.67 7.13 7.24
CA VAL A 93 -1.20 7.12 5.84
C VAL A 93 -0.43 8.40 5.54
N TYR A 94 0.71 8.24 4.89
CA TYR A 94 1.63 9.33 4.59
C TYR A 94 1.99 9.36 3.11
N LYS A 95 2.03 10.58 2.54
CA LYS A 95 2.63 10.88 1.25
C LYS A 95 3.69 11.96 1.44
N ASP A 96 4.89 11.73 0.90
CA ASP A 96 6.04 12.63 1.00
C ASP A 96 6.31 13.09 2.46
N ASN A 97 6.19 12.14 3.40
CA ASN A 97 6.33 12.31 4.86
C ASN A 97 5.25 13.20 5.53
N VAL A 98 4.19 13.58 4.80
CA VAL A 98 3.04 14.29 5.36
C VAL A 98 1.90 13.31 5.55
N LYS A 99 1.25 13.35 6.72
CA LYS A 99 0.07 12.54 7.00
C LYS A 99 -1.10 13.02 6.13
N VAL A 100 -1.66 12.12 5.33
CA VAL A 100 -2.76 12.43 4.39
C VAL A 100 -4.08 11.78 4.77
N GLY A 101 -4.08 10.80 5.67
CA GLY A 101 -5.31 10.15 6.10
C GLY A 101 -5.13 9.09 7.17
N THR A 102 -6.25 8.47 7.54
CA THR A 102 -6.30 7.31 8.43
C THR A 102 -7.33 6.30 7.92
N GLY A 103 -7.00 5.01 8.01
CA GLY A 103 -7.90 3.90 7.75
C GLY A 103 -8.15 3.07 9.01
N VAL A 104 -9.36 2.53 9.15
CA VAL A 104 -9.70 1.59 10.21
C VAL A 104 -9.20 0.17 9.87
N ASN A 105 -8.97 -0.65 10.88
CA ASN A 105 -8.43 -2.00 10.69
C ASN A 105 -9.49 -3.09 10.48
N THR A 106 -10.74 -2.74 10.20
CA THR A 106 -11.86 -3.70 10.06
C THR A 106 -11.56 -4.77 9.01
N ASN A 107 -10.98 -4.37 7.88
CA ASN A 107 -10.64 -5.25 6.77
C ASN A 107 -9.13 -5.55 6.71
N ALA A 108 -8.42 -5.50 7.85
CA ALA A 108 -7.01 -5.88 7.88
C ALA A 108 -6.85 -7.41 7.82
N PRO A 109 -5.95 -7.95 6.96
CA PRO A 109 -5.80 -9.39 6.72
C PRO A 109 -5.04 -10.07 7.87
N ASP A 110 -5.75 -10.51 8.91
CA ASP A 110 -5.20 -11.03 10.16
C ASP A 110 -4.85 -12.52 10.13
N ASN A 111 -5.31 -13.26 9.14
CA ASN A 111 -5.14 -14.70 8.97
C ASN A 111 -4.09 -15.09 7.91
N GLU A 112 -3.67 -14.17 7.06
CA GLU A 112 -2.78 -14.43 5.93
C GLU A 112 -1.34 -13.99 6.17
N ASP A 113 -0.39 -14.71 5.59
CA ASP A 113 1.00 -14.29 5.52
C ASP A 113 1.18 -13.32 4.34
N LEU A 114 1.77 -12.17 4.62
CA LEU A 114 1.97 -11.09 3.67
C LEU A 114 3.43 -10.97 3.25
N ALA A 115 3.66 -10.78 1.96
CA ALA A 115 4.96 -10.49 1.40
C ALA A 115 5.04 -9.06 0.89
N VAL A 116 6.23 -8.48 0.93
CA VAL A 116 6.53 -7.23 0.22
C VAL A 116 6.39 -7.49 -1.28
N SER A 117 5.50 -6.79 -1.92
CA SER A 117 5.20 -6.97 -3.35
C SER A 117 5.04 -5.62 -4.03
N PHE A 118 5.41 -5.57 -5.32
CA PHE A 118 5.18 -4.40 -6.15
C PHE A 118 5.06 -4.82 -7.62
N GLY A 119 4.32 -4.05 -8.37
CA GLY A 119 4.14 -4.27 -9.80
C GLY A 119 3.65 -3.02 -10.51
N ILE A 120 3.87 -2.99 -11.81
CA ILE A 120 3.34 -1.99 -12.74
C ILE A 120 2.78 -2.70 -13.96
N GLN A 121 1.67 -2.21 -14.47
CA GLN A 121 1.02 -2.68 -15.69
C GLN A 121 0.83 -1.51 -16.66
N ASN A 122 0.95 -1.79 -17.95
CA ASN A 122 0.71 -0.80 -18.99
C ASN A 122 -0.80 -0.58 -19.17
N GLY A 123 -1.26 0.66 -19.12
CA GLY A 123 -2.64 1.04 -19.47
C GLY A 123 -2.84 1.29 -20.97
N GLU A 124 -1.76 1.26 -21.75
CA GLU A 124 -1.79 1.46 -23.21
C GLU A 124 -0.71 0.61 -23.90
N ALA A 125 -0.62 0.67 -25.22
CA ALA A 125 0.35 -0.09 -26.03
C ALA A 125 1.81 0.45 -25.93
N ALA A 126 2.16 1.22 -24.90
CA ALA A 126 3.49 1.73 -24.65
C ALA A 126 4.02 1.22 -23.30
N ALA A 127 5.29 0.81 -23.27
CA ALA A 127 5.92 0.30 -22.05
C ALA A 127 5.93 1.34 -20.93
N LYS A 128 5.48 0.93 -19.75
CA LYS A 128 5.55 1.72 -18.53
C LYS A 128 6.68 1.23 -17.65
N VAL A 129 7.31 2.15 -16.93
CA VAL A 129 8.49 1.88 -16.11
C VAL A 129 8.26 2.42 -14.71
N MET A 130 8.41 1.55 -13.72
CA MET A 130 8.52 1.92 -12.31
C MET A 130 9.99 1.91 -11.92
N THR A 131 10.49 3.02 -11.40
CA THR A 131 11.84 3.12 -10.83
C THR A 131 11.73 3.12 -9.30
N MET A 132 12.15 2.05 -8.69
CA MET A 132 12.12 1.85 -7.24
C MET A 132 13.44 2.34 -6.63
N ASP A 133 13.36 3.24 -5.65
CA ASP A 133 14.52 3.68 -4.85
C ASP A 133 14.70 2.77 -3.63
N TYR A 134 13.66 2.63 -2.81
CA TYR A 134 13.68 1.69 -1.67
C TYR A 134 12.28 1.22 -1.28
N ILE A 135 12.26 0.07 -0.59
CA ILE A 135 11.13 -0.45 0.16
C ILE A 135 11.63 -0.82 1.56
N SER A 136 10.86 -0.43 2.58
CA SER A 136 11.11 -0.79 3.98
C SER A 136 9.81 -1.24 4.62
N ALA A 137 9.84 -2.38 5.31
CA ALA A 137 8.71 -2.92 6.04
C ALA A 137 9.17 -3.50 7.37
N GLY A 138 8.34 -3.38 8.39
CA GLY A 138 8.64 -3.94 9.69
C GLY A 138 7.40 -4.10 10.56
N LYS A 139 7.50 -5.01 11.52
CA LYS A 139 6.48 -5.27 12.51
C LYS A 139 7.11 -5.36 13.89
N GLU A 140 6.43 -4.85 14.90
CA GLU A 140 6.83 -5.02 16.30
C GLU A 140 6.85 -6.49 16.68
N ARG A 141 7.88 -6.91 17.41
CA ARG A 141 8.01 -8.30 17.87
C ARG A 141 7.08 -8.59 19.04
N THR A 142 6.95 -7.63 19.95
CA THR A 142 6.15 -7.74 21.16
C THR A 142 4.84 -7.00 20.97
N ALA A 143 3.74 -7.59 21.42
CA ALA A 143 2.45 -6.92 21.43
C ALA A 143 2.53 -5.68 22.35
N ASN A 144 1.90 -4.58 21.92
CA ASN A 144 1.74 -3.42 22.78
C ASN A 144 0.68 -3.74 23.84
N THR A 145 1.12 -3.97 25.06
CA THR A 145 0.25 -4.37 26.19
C THR A 145 -0.34 -3.18 26.94
N GLU A 146 -0.04 -1.95 26.51
CA GLU A 146 -0.61 -0.72 27.11
C GLU A 146 -1.91 -0.26 26.40
N LEU A 147 -2.68 -1.23 25.91
CA LEU A 147 -3.98 -1.00 25.30
C LEU A 147 -5.08 -1.04 26.37
#